data_15f0f67416282d5b2bfb5c3c0e068dab
#
_entry.id   15f0f67416282d5b2bfb5c3c0e068dab
#
_cell.length_a   1.000
_cell.length_b   1.000
_cell.length_c   1.000
_cell.angle_alpha   90.00
_cell.angle_beta   90.00
_cell.angle_gamma   90.00
#
_symmetry.space_group_name_H-M   'P 1'
#
loop_
_entity.id
_entity.type
_entity.pdbx_description
1 polymer ?
#
loop_
_entity_poly.entity_id
_entity_poly.type
_entity_poly.pdbx_seq_one_letter_code
_entity_poly.pdbx_strand_id
1 'polypeptide(L)'
;ICADILSRTLERCSVKVEVLGFTTLNWKGGKSRELWMKNKKTHPGRLNDLCHIVYKSADTPWRRAKNNLGLMLKEGILKENIDGEAILWAFNRLKKRKEERKIIMVISDGAPVDDSTLSVNSGNYLEQHLKKVVRWVEESKEVEINAIGIGHDVSSYYKQAIKIADVQELGDAMVDRLVALFLADRRTFN
;
A
#
# COMPACT_ATOMS: atom_id res chain seq x y z
N ILE A 1 13.50 7.02 -5.00
CA ILE A 1 14.49 7.73 -4.17
C ILE A 1 14.10 7.60 -2.70
N CYS A 2 12.92 8.11 -2.24
CA CYS A 2 12.52 8.07 -0.84
C CYS A 2 12.54 6.67 -0.22
N ALA A 3 11.96 5.66 -0.89
CA ALA A 3 11.97 4.28 -0.42
C ALA A 3 13.40 3.71 -0.25
N ASP A 4 14.33 4.10 -1.11
CA ASP A 4 15.74 3.70 -1.03
C ASP A 4 16.42 4.31 0.19
N ILE A 5 16.29 5.63 0.37
CA ILE A 5 16.88 6.35 1.51
C ILE A 5 16.32 5.82 2.83
N LEU A 6 15.00 5.69 2.94
CA LEU A 6 14.33 5.21 4.15
C LEU A 6 14.70 3.78 4.48
N SER A 7 14.72 2.88 3.49
CA SER A 7 15.13 1.49 3.71
C SER A 7 16.54 1.42 4.30
N ARG A 8 17.47 2.20 3.74
CA ARG A 8 18.85 2.28 4.22
C ARG A 8 18.93 2.86 5.64
N THR A 9 18.19 3.93 5.91
CA THR A 9 18.23 4.61 7.20
C THR A 9 17.62 3.75 8.30
N LEU A 10 16.45 3.19 8.07
CA LEU A 10 15.74 2.36 9.04
C LEU A 10 16.51 1.07 9.36
N GLU A 11 17.13 0.43 8.36
CA GLU A 11 17.96 -0.75 8.62
C GLU A 11 19.17 -0.43 9.51
N ARG A 12 19.76 0.75 9.38
CA ARG A 12 20.85 1.18 10.29
C ARG A 12 20.35 1.37 11.74
N CYS A 13 19.07 1.62 11.92
CA CYS A 13 18.40 1.65 13.22
C CYS A 13 17.85 0.28 13.65
N SER A 14 18.28 -0.81 13.00
CA SER A 14 17.82 -2.18 13.27
C SER A 14 16.32 -2.41 13.02
N VAL A 15 15.66 -1.56 12.25
CA VAL A 15 14.26 -1.72 11.84
C VAL A 15 14.21 -2.56 10.57
N LYS A 16 13.40 -3.61 10.58
CA LYS A 16 13.13 -4.42 9.39
C LYS A 16 12.20 -3.68 8.45
N VAL A 17 12.60 -3.53 7.20
CA VAL A 17 11.83 -2.78 6.19
C VAL A 17 11.48 -3.67 5.02
N GLU A 18 10.21 -3.65 4.65
CA GLU A 18 9.71 -4.25 3.42
C GLU A 18 9.22 -3.14 2.48
N VAL A 19 9.56 -3.21 1.20
CA VAL A 19 9.07 -2.27 0.19
C VAL A 19 8.23 -3.05 -0.80
N LEU A 20 6.95 -2.71 -0.82
CA LEU A 20 5.92 -3.36 -1.60
C LEU A 20 5.36 -2.39 -2.64
N GLY A 21 4.99 -2.92 -3.79
CA GLY A 21 4.23 -2.18 -4.79
C GLY A 21 3.02 -2.98 -5.23
N PHE A 22 2.03 -2.29 -5.73
CA PHE A 22 0.81 -2.91 -6.24
C PHE A 22 0.29 -2.18 -7.46
N THR A 23 -0.26 -2.93 -8.37
CA THR A 23 -0.94 -2.46 -9.58
C THR A 23 -1.79 -3.62 -10.12
N THR A 24 -2.35 -3.47 -11.30
CA THR A 24 -2.98 -4.56 -12.05
C THR A 24 -2.05 -5.11 -13.13
N LEU A 25 -2.28 -6.35 -13.57
CA LEU A 25 -1.52 -6.95 -14.67
C LEU A 25 -1.84 -6.32 -16.00
N ASN A 26 -3.09 -5.88 -16.18
CA ASN A 26 -3.59 -5.34 -17.44
C ASN A 26 -4.28 -3.99 -17.22
N TRP A 27 -4.37 -3.21 -18.27
CA TRP A 27 -5.34 -2.14 -18.39
C TRP A 27 -6.70 -2.76 -18.74
N LYS A 28 -7.77 -2.34 -18.07
CA LYS A 28 -9.17 -2.73 -18.41
C LYS A 28 -9.44 -4.23 -18.39
N GLY A 29 -8.99 -4.92 -17.37
CA GLY A 29 -9.36 -6.31 -17.12
C GLY A 29 -8.21 -7.31 -17.29
N GLY A 30 -8.56 -8.57 -17.55
CA GLY A 30 -7.61 -9.67 -17.65
C GLY A 30 -8.35 -10.99 -17.63
N LYS A 31 -7.70 -12.07 -17.21
CA LYS A 31 -8.31 -13.41 -17.09
C LYS A 31 -9.56 -13.42 -16.21
N SER A 32 -9.56 -12.63 -15.12
CA SER A 32 -10.74 -12.48 -14.25
C SER A 32 -11.96 -11.96 -15.03
N ARG A 33 -11.76 -10.97 -15.89
CA ARG A 33 -12.82 -10.43 -16.74
C ARG A 33 -13.26 -11.44 -17.81
N GLU A 34 -12.32 -12.13 -18.45
CA GLU A 34 -12.62 -13.17 -19.44
C GLU A 34 -13.48 -14.28 -18.84
N LEU A 35 -13.15 -14.72 -17.63
CA LEU A 35 -13.92 -15.73 -16.90
C LEU A 35 -15.33 -15.23 -16.58
N TRP A 36 -15.47 -13.97 -16.15
CA TRP A 36 -16.78 -13.37 -15.91
C TRP A 36 -17.61 -13.26 -17.19
N MET A 37 -17.01 -12.86 -18.31
CA MET A 37 -17.72 -12.77 -19.60
C MET A 37 -18.35 -14.09 -20.05
N LYS A 38 -17.75 -15.22 -19.67
CA LYS A 38 -18.32 -16.56 -19.94
C LYS A 38 -19.54 -16.86 -19.06
N ASN A 39 -19.54 -16.41 -17.81
CA ASN A 39 -20.55 -16.75 -16.81
C ASN A 39 -21.57 -15.64 -16.55
N LYS A 40 -21.25 -14.39 -16.85
CA LYS A 40 -22.05 -13.16 -16.70
C LYS A 40 -22.84 -13.06 -15.38
N LYS A 41 -22.23 -13.46 -14.27
CA LYS A 41 -22.84 -13.30 -12.94
C LYS A 41 -23.03 -11.83 -12.62
N THR A 42 -24.14 -11.49 -11.98
CA THR A 42 -24.37 -10.15 -11.45
C THR A 42 -23.43 -9.88 -10.25
N HIS A 43 -22.93 -8.66 -10.15
CA HIS A 43 -22.02 -8.22 -9.07
C HIS A 43 -20.77 -9.12 -8.95
N PRO A 44 -19.96 -9.19 -9.98
CA PRO A 44 -18.84 -10.16 -10.06
C PRO A 44 -17.72 -9.85 -9.08
N GLY A 45 -17.67 -8.64 -8.50
CA GLY A 45 -16.52 -8.16 -7.73
C GLY A 45 -15.39 -7.67 -8.64
N ARG A 46 -14.14 -7.89 -8.24
CA ARG A 46 -12.97 -7.48 -9.01
C ARG A 46 -12.87 -8.24 -10.34
N LEU A 47 -12.64 -7.49 -11.41
CA LEU A 47 -12.51 -8.02 -12.79
C LEU A 47 -11.13 -7.80 -13.42
N ASN A 48 -10.13 -7.44 -12.66
CA ASN A 48 -8.75 -7.35 -13.12
C ASN A 48 -7.83 -8.27 -12.34
N ASP A 49 -6.72 -8.70 -12.93
CA ASP A 49 -5.75 -9.54 -12.27
C ASP A 49 -4.75 -8.66 -11.51
N LEU A 50 -4.46 -9.03 -10.26
CA LEU A 50 -3.57 -8.27 -9.39
C LEU A 50 -2.10 -8.47 -9.76
N CYS A 51 -1.31 -7.42 -9.62
CA CYS A 51 0.15 -7.46 -9.68
C CYS A 51 0.72 -6.89 -8.39
N HIS A 52 1.09 -7.77 -7.47
CA HIS A 52 1.72 -7.43 -6.20
C HIS A 52 3.22 -7.68 -6.29
N ILE A 53 4.02 -6.65 -6.02
CA ILE A 53 5.47 -6.67 -6.25
C ILE A 53 6.20 -6.50 -4.92
N VAL A 54 7.14 -7.39 -4.64
CA VAL A 54 8.07 -7.24 -3.52
C VAL A 54 9.38 -6.68 -4.05
N TYR A 55 9.58 -5.37 -3.95
CA TYR A 55 10.83 -4.72 -4.33
C TYR A 55 11.94 -5.02 -3.34
N LYS A 56 11.59 -5.09 -2.04
CA LYS A 56 12.51 -5.47 -0.98
C LYS A 56 11.75 -6.26 0.09
N SER A 57 12.19 -7.46 0.41
CA SER A 57 11.66 -8.19 1.55
C SER A 57 12.32 -7.75 2.86
N ALA A 58 11.66 -7.99 3.99
CA ALA A 58 12.13 -7.58 5.31
C ALA A 58 13.51 -8.18 5.68
N ASP A 59 13.79 -9.40 5.24
CA ASP A 59 15.01 -10.11 5.57
C ASP A 59 16.12 -9.94 4.53
N THR A 60 15.83 -9.30 3.42
CA THR A 60 16.84 -8.95 2.40
C THR A 60 17.50 -7.63 2.77
N PRO A 61 18.82 -7.57 3.02
CA PRO A 61 19.52 -6.31 3.28
C PRO A 61 19.37 -5.32 2.13
N TRP A 62 19.27 -4.04 2.44
CA TRP A 62 19.13 -2.96 1.45
C TRP A 62 20.15 -3.08 0.30
N ARG A 63 21.40 -3.38 0.60
CA ARG A 63 22.46 -3.50 -0.42
C ARG A 63 22.14 -4.53 -1.50
N ARG A 64 21.46 -5.62 -1.15
CA ARG A 64 21.03 -6.67 -2.10
C ARG A 64 19.76 -6.30 -2.85
N ALA A 65 18.90 -5.49 -2.25
CA ALA A 65 17.64 -5.07 -2.84
C ALA A 65 17.75 -3.84 -3.75
N LYS A 66 18.89 -3.16 -3.79
CA LYS A 66 19.09 -1.90 -4.51
C LYS A 66 18.64 -1.95 -5.98
N ASN A 67 18.99 -3.02 -6.69
CA ASN A 67 18.60 -3.17 -8.10
C ASN A 67 17.07 -3.36 -8.25
N ASN A 68 16.46 -4.11 -7.34
CA ASN A 68 15.00 -4.30 -7.35
C ASN A 68 14.26 -3.01 -7.03
N LEU A 69 14.76 -2.19 -6.08
CA LEU A 69 14.22 -0.87 -5.80
C LEU A 69 14.31 0.04 -7.04
N GLY A 70 15.35 -0.10 -7.84
CA GLY A 70 15.48 0.60 -9.12
C GLY A 70 14.39 0.27 -10.14
N LEU A 71 13.78 -0.92 -10.05
CA LEU A 71 12.65 -1.31 -10.92
C LEU A 71 11.41 -0.44 -10.71
N MET A 72 11.27 0.24 -9.57
CA MET A 72 10.19 1.21 -9.34
C MET A 72 10.21 2.37 -10.35
N LEU A 73 11.35 2.63 -10.98
CA LEU A 73 11.52 3.66 -12.01
C LEU A 73 11.19 3.16 -13.43
N LYS A 74 10.91 1.86 -13.59
CA LYS A 74 10.63 1.28 -14.90
C LYS A 74 9.26 1.72 -15.37
N GLU A 75 9.22 2.38 -16.51
CA GLU A 75 7.98 2.78 -17.18
C GLU A 75 7.10 1.57 -17.54
N GLY A 76 5.78 1.77 -17.56
CA GLY A 76 4.80 0.79 -17.98
C GLY A 76 4.49 -0.32 -16.97
N ILE A 77 5.09 -0.31 -15.78
CA ILE A 77 4.72 -1.24 -14.71
C ILE A 77 3.37 -0.86 -14.11
N LEU A 78 3.18 0.42 -13.81
CA LEU A 78 1.97 0.92 -13.16
C LEU A 78 0.80 0.99 -14.16
N LYS A 79 -0.35 0.50 -13.73
CA LYS A 79 -1.60 0.49 -14.49
C LYS A 79 -2.74 0.99 -13.59
N GLU A 80 -3.70 0.15 -13.31
CA GLU A 80 -4.83 0.46 -12.42
C GLU A 80 -4.52 0.00 -10.99
N ASN A 81 -5.27 0.46 -9.99
CA ASN A 81 -4.98 0.20 -8.58
C ASN A 81 -6.19 -0.33 -7.81
N ILE A 82 -5.97 -1.41 -7.07
CA ILE A 82 -6.95 -2.07 -6.22
C ILE A 82 -6.41 -2.12 -4.79
N ASP A 83 -6.47 -0.99 -4.13
CA ASP A 83 -5.79 -0.69 -2.86
C ASP A 83 -6.21 -1.62 -1.72
N GLY A 84 -7.50 -1.92 -1.59
CA GLY A 84 -7.99 -2.76 -0.50
C GLY A 84 -7.34 -4.14 -0.47
N GLU A 85 -7.23 -4.81 -1.64
CA GLU A 85 -6.56 -6.12 -1.72
C GLU A 85 -5.04 -6.00 -1.50
N ALA A 86 -4.43 -4.90 -1.92
CA ALA A 86 -3.02 -4.63 -1.69
C ALA A 86 -2.71 -4.48 -0.19
N ILE A 87 -3.56 -3.76 0.55
CA ILE A 87 -3.43 -3.61 2.01
C ILE A 87 -3.61 -4.96 2.72
N LEU A 88 -4.60 -5.76 2.33
CA LEU A 88 -4.78 -7.11 2.88
C LEU A 88 -3.56 -7.99 2.65
N TRP A 89 -2.97 -7.92 1.46
CA TRP A 89 -1.74 -8.64 1.15
C TRP A 89 -0.56 -8.16 2.03
N ALA A 90 -0.35 -6.86 2.17
CA ALA A 90 0.69 -6.30 3.03
C ALA A 90 0.48 -6.67 4.50
N PHE A 91 -0.76 -6.57 5.00
CA PHE A 91 -1.13 -6.98 6.35
C PHE A 91 -0.81 -8.44 6.62
N ASN A 92 -1.19 -9.35 5.72
CA ASN A 92 -0.94 -10.78 5.85
C ASN A 92 0.56 -11.12 5.83
N ARG A 93 1.39 -10.31 5.16
CA ARG A 93 2.85 -10.44 5.22
C ARG A 93 3.38 -10.02 6.58
N LEU A 94 2.96 -8.86 7.09
CA LEU A 94 3.37 -8.34 8.39
C LEU A 94 2.89 -9.21 9.55
N LYS A 95 1.67 -9.72 9.48
CA LYS A 95 1.11 -10.61 10.53
C LYS A 95 2.00 -11.82 10.80
N LYS A 96 2.67 -12.35 9.79
CA LYS A 96 3.59 -13.49 9.91
C LYS A 96 4.93 -13.13 10.54
N ARG A 97 5.22 -11.86 10.74
CA ARG A 97 6.49 -11.38 11.29
C ARG A 97 6.49 -11.53 12.81
N LYS A 98 7.70 -11.72 13.36
CA LYS A 98 7.93 -11.90 14.80
C LYS A 98 8.14 -10.58 15.55
N GLU A 99 8.40 -9.50 14.79
CA GLU A 99 8.62 -8.19 15.36
C GLU A 99 7.38 -7.75 16.15
N GLU A 100 7.58 -7.18 17.31
CA GLU A 100 6.51 -6.78 18.23
C GLU A 100 5.66 -5.67 17.61
N ARG A 101 6.30 -4.63 17.12
CA ARG A 101 5.62 -3.50 16.46
C ARG A 101 5.64 -3.66 14.96
N LYS A 102 4.49 -3.46 14.34
CA LYS A 102 4.27 -3.66 12.90
C LYS A 102 3.53 -2.46 12.32
N ILE A 103 4.12 -1.81 11.34
CA ILE A 103 3.59 -0.58 10.73
C ILE A 103 3.48 -0.74 9.24
N ILE A 104 2.32 -0.42 8.67
CA ILE A 104 2.13 -0.20 7.23
C ILE A 104 2.13 1.31 6.99
N MET A 105 2.95 1.76 6.06
CA MET A 105 2.89 3.11 5.53
C MET A 105 2.43 3.04 4.08
N VAL A 106 1.23 3.51 3.82
CA VAL A 106 0.64 3.57 2.48
C VAL A 106 1.00 4.90 1.85
N ILE A 107 1.44 4.87 0.60
CA ILE A 107 1.66 6.07 -0.22
C ILE A 107 0.72 5.97 -1.41
N SER A 108 -0.15 6.95 -1.57
CA SER A 108 -1.18 6.96 -2.61
C SER A 108 -1.29 8.33 -3.25
N ASP A 109 -1.46 8.37 -4.56
CA ASP A 109 -1.67 9.58 -5.36
C ASP A 109 -3.12 9.71 -5.87
N GLY A 110 -4.03 8.86 -5.42
CA GLY A 110 -5.43 8.91 -5.85
C GLY A 110 -6.36 7.93 -5.14
N ALA A 111 -7.57 7.89 -5.62
CA ALA A 111 -8.56 6.90 -5.23
C ALA A 111 -8.30 5.55 -5.92
N PRO A 112 -8.78 4.44 -5.35
CA PRO A 112 -8.69 3.14 -6.02
C PRO A 112 -9.54 3.12 -7.30
N VAL A 113 -8.90 2.80 -8.42
CA VAL A 113 -9.53 2.80 -9.75
C VAL A 113 -9.15 1.55 -10.54
N ASP A 114 -10.17 0.85 -11.02
CA ASP A 114 -10.06 -0.19 -12.04
C ASP A 114 -11.31 -0.16 -12.92
N ASP A 115 -11.15 0.28 -14.15
CA ASP A 115 -12.25 0.50 -15.10
C ASP A 115 -13.11 -0.75 -15.28
N SER A 116 -12.47 -1.91 -15.36
CA SER A 116 -13.18 -3.18 -15.57
C SER A 116 -14.08 -3.54 -14.40
N THR A 117 -13.60 -3.34 -13.19
CA THR A 117 -14.37 -3.59 -11.98
C THR A 117 -15.50 -2.57 -11.82
N LEU A 118 -15.21 -1.29 -12.01
CA LEU A 118 -16.19 -0.21 -11.84
C LEU A 118 -17.27 -0.20 -12.93
N SER A 119 -16.99 -0.75 -14.13
CA SER A 119 -17.98 -0.80 -15.21
C SER A 119 -19.18 -1.71 -14.93
N VAL A 120 -19.07 -2.65 -13.98
CA VAL A 120 -20.10 -3.68 -13.71
C VAL A 120 -20.48 -3.79 -12.23
N ASN A 121 -19.84 -3.02 -11.37
CA ASN A 121 -20.19 -2.87 -9.96
C ASN A 121 -20.63 -1.42 -9.70
N SER A 122 -20.97 -1.11 -8.45
CA SER A 122 -21.24 0.28 -8.08
C SER A 122 -19.98 1.16 -8.28
N GLY A 123 -20.15 2.42 -8.70
CA GLY A 123 -19.03 3.33 -8.95
C GLY A 123 -18.12 3.59 -7.74
N ASN A 124 -18.58 3.31 -6.53
CA ASN A 124 -17.81 3.41 -5.29
C ASN A 124 -17.37 2.04 -4.73
N TYR A 125 -17.47 0.97 -5.51
CA TYR A 125 -17.18 -0.40 -5.07
C TYR A 125 -15.78 -0.54 -4.46
N LEU A 126 -14.75 -0.06 -5.17
CA LEU A 126 -13.36 -0.15 -4.73
C LEU A 126 -13.08 0.73 -3.50
N GLU A 127 -13.67 1.92 -3.45
CA GLU A 127 -13.55 2.79 -2.28
C GLU A 127 -14.21 2.20 -1.03
N GLN A 128 -15.39 1.63 -1.17
CA GLN A 128 -16.07 0.96 -0.06
C GLN A 128 -15.28 -0.26 0.42
N HIS A 129 -14.70 -1.01 -0.51
CA HIS A 129 -13.82 -2.14 -0.16
C HIS A 129 -12.60 -1.65 0.61
N LEU A 130 -11.91 -0.61 0.11
CA LEU A 130 -10.77 -0.01 0.79
C LEU A 130 -11.12 0.44 2.22
N LYS A 131 -12.22 1.18 2.40
CA LYS A 131 -12.69 1.64 3.72
C LYS A 131 -12.95 0.47 4.68
N LYS A 132 -13.56 -0.60 4.20
CA LYS A 132 -13.82 -1.81 5.01
C LYS A 132 -12.51 -2.48 5.45
N VAL A 133 -11.57 -2.62 4.53
CA VAL A 133 -10.28 -3.26 4.81
C VAL A 133 -9.47 -2.43 5.79
N VAL A 134 -9.35 -1.12 5.56
CA VAL A 134 -8.59 -0.23 6.46
C VAL A 134 -9.18 -0.25 7.86
N ARG A 135 -10.50 -0.12 7.98
CA ARG A 135 -11.19 -0.20 9.28
C ARG A 135 -10.89 -1.52 9.98
N TRP A 136 -10.98 -2.63 9.27
CA TRP A 136 -10.68 -3.95 9.82
C TRP A 136 -9.23 -4.07 10.31
N VAL A 137 -8.26 -3.54 9.55
CA VAL A 137 -6.84 -3.51 9.98
C VAL A 137 -6.68 -2.66 11.23
N GLU A 138 -7.27 -1.47 11.28
CA GLU A 138 -7.21 -0.57 12.44
C GLU A 138 -7.85 -1.19 13.70
N GLU A 139 -8.97 -1.89 13.55
CA GLU A 139 -9.68 -2.55 14.64
C GLU A 139 -8.94 -3.79 15.16
N SER A 140 -8.19 -4.47 14.32
CA SER A 140 -7.40 -5.65 14.70
C SER A 140 -6.31 -5.34 15.73
N LYS A 141 -5.79 -4.10 15.72
CA LYS A 141 -4.65 -3.64 16.54
C LYS A 141 -3.37 -4.46 16.38
N GLU A 142 -3.32 -5.36 15.41
CA GLU A 142 -2.15 -6.19 15.14
C GLU A 142 -1.08 -5.43 14.34
N VAL A 143 -1.52 -4.44 13.54
CA VAL A 143 -0.67 -3.64 12.66
C VAL A 143 -1.17 -2.19 12.67
N GLU A 144 -0.25 -1.26 12.85
CA GLU A 144 -0.54 0.16 12.70
C GLU A 144 -0.56 0.53 11.22
N ILE A 145 -1.59 1.26 10.77
CA ILE A 145 -1.68 1.73 9.39
C ILE A 145 -1.66 3.24 9.33
N ASN A 146 -0.77 3.79 8.51
CA ASN A 146 -0.60 5.21 8.26
C ASN A 146 -0.61 5.46 6.76
N ALA A 147 -1.13 6.59 6.32
CA ALA A 147 -1.19 6.93 4.92
C ALA A 147 -0.65 8.34 4.61
N ILE A 148 -0.03 8.47 3.45
CA ILE A 148 0.40 9.73 2.86
C ILE A 148 -0.26 9.84 1.50
N GLY A 149 -1.11 10.86 1.35
CA GLY A 149 -1.72 11.21 0.07
C GLY A 149 -0.91 12.29 -0.64
N ILE A 150 -0.55 12.05 -1.90
CA ILE A 150 0.19 12.99 -2.74
C ILE A 150 -0.81 13.69 -3.67
N GLY A 151 -1.01 15.00 -3.49
CA GLY A 151 -2.00 15.77 -4.25
C GLY A 151 -3.46 15.39 -3.99
N HIS A 152 -3.70 14.30 -3.26
CA HIS A 152 -5.01 13.74 -2.96
C HIS A 152 -5.21 13.56 -1.44
N ASP A 153 -6.43 13.84 -0.95
CA ASP A 153 -6.76 13.63 0.46
C ASP A 153 -7.24 12.21 0.69
N VAL A 154 -6.48 11.46 1.49
CA VAL A 154 -6.77 10.07 1.85
C VAL A 154 -7.37 9.92 3.25
N SER A 155 -7.66 11.03 3.95
CA SER A 155 -8.23 11.03 5.31
C SER A 155 -9.63 10.39 5.37
N SER A 156 -10.34 10.33 4.24
CA SER A 156 -11.62 9.63 4.12
C SER A 156 -11.50 8.11 4.22
N TYR A 157 -10.28 7.55 4.04
CA TYR A 157 -10.00 6.12 4.10
C TYR A 157 -9.24 5.71 5.37
N TYR A 158 -8.30 6.56 5.85
CA TYR A 158 -7.38 6.25 6.94
C TYR A 158 -7.52 7.24 8.09
N LYS A 159 -7.57 6.74 9.33
CA LYS A 159 -7.58 7.61 10.53
C LYS A 159 -6.27 8.36 10.70
N GLN A 160 -5.16 7.69 10.38
CA GLN A 160 -3.82 8.26 10.44
C GLN A 160 -3.35 8.63 9.04
N ALA A 161 -3.78 9.78 8.55
CA ALA A 161 -3.49 10.27 7.21
C ALA A 161 -2.83 11.65 7.26
N ILE A 162 -1.92 11.88 6.32
CA ILE A 162 -1.41 13.21 5.99
C ILE A 162 -1.53 13.43 4.49
N LYS A 163 -1.74 14.67 4.09
CA LYS A 163 -1.73 15.08 2.69
C LYS A 163 -0.52 15.97 2.44
N ILE A 164 0.19 15.70 1.37
CA ILE A 164 1.24 16.57 0.84
C ILE A 164 0.82 17.10 -0.54
N ALA A 165 1.30 18.26 -0.91
CA ALA A 165 0.94 18.89 -2.18
C ALA A 165 1.74 18.28 -3.33
N ASP A 166 3.01 17.96 -3.11
CA ASP A 166 3.94 17.50 -4.13
C ASP A 166 4.74 16.28 -3.64
N VAL A 167 5.12 15.43 -4.58
CA VAL A 167 6.00 14.27 -4.34
C VAL A 167 7.37 14.66 -3.77
N GLN A 168 7.81 15.90 -3.97
CA GLN A 168 9.07 16.42 -3.41
C GLN A 168 9.03 16.50 -1.88
N GLU A 169 7.85 16.72 -1.29
CA GLU A 169 7.63 16.74 0.16
C GLU A 169 7.59 15.34 0.78
N LEU A 170 7.51 14.28 -0.04
CA LEU A 170 7.30 12.90 0.42
C LEU A 170 8.39 12.45 1.40
N GLY A 171 9.65 12.80 1.13
CA GLY A 171 10.78 12.42 1.97
C GLY A 171 10.64 12.95 3.39
N ASP A 172 10.39 14.24 3.53
CA ASP A 172 10.26 14.93 4.82
C ASP A 172 9.00 14.44 5.54
N ALA A 173 7.86 14.37 4.85
CA ALA A 173 6.61 13.85 5.40
C ALA A 173 6.74 12.42 5.96
N MET A 174 7.45 11.54 5.26
CA MET A 174 7.72 10.19 5.75
C MET A 174 8.61 10.16 6.99
N VAL A 175 9.67 10.99 7.01
CA VAL A 175 10.57 11.10 8.16
C VAL A 175 9.81 11.63 9.36
N ASP A 176 9.07 12.71 9.21
CA ASP A 176 8.30 13.33 10.30
C ASP A 176 7.26 12.35 10.86
N ARG A 177 6.59 11.60 9.99
CA ARG A 177 5.62 10.59 10.43
C ARG A 177 6.27 9.44 11.19
N LEU A 178 7.41 8.94 10.71
CA LEU A 178 8.16 7.89 11.42
C LEU A 178 8.68 8.40 12.76
N VAL A 179 9.24 9.61 12.83
CA VAL A 179 9.68 10.23 14.07
C VAL A 179 8.51 10.34 15.06
N ALA A 180 7.35 10.83 14.63
CA ALA A 180 6.16 10.90 15.47
C ALA A 180 5.73 9.52 15.99
N LEU A 181 5.77 8.50 15.17
CA LEU A 181 5.45 7.12 15.55
C LEU A 181 6.42 6.57 16.59
N PHE A 182 7.72 6.78 16.43
CA PHE A 182 8.73 6.29 17.38
C PHE A 182 8.75 7.10 18.70
N LEU A 183 8.40 8.39 18.66
CA LEU A 183 8.32 9.21 19.88
C LEU A 183 7.06 8.92 20.71
N ALA A 184 5.94 8.56 20.06
CA ALA A 184 4.72 8.18 20.76
C ALA A 184 4.93 6.98 21.70
N ASP A 185 5.78 6.05 21.30
CA ASP A 185 6.12 4.84 22.08
C ASP A 185 6.84 5.16 23.40
N ARG A 186 7.68 6.20 23.42
CA ARG A 186 8.42 6.59 24.64
C ARG A 186 7.53 7.14 25.75
N ARG A 187 6.31 7.58 25.44
CA ARG A 187 5.36 8.15 26.43
C ARG A 187 4.51 7.09 27.13
N THR A 188 4.51 5.87 26.64
CA THR A 188 3.76 4.75 27.25
C THR A 188 4.58 3.94 28.28
N PHE A 189 5.86 4.25 28.42
CA PHE A 189 6.79 3.60 29.37
C PHE A 189 7.20 4.46 30.58
N ASN A 190 6.51 5.60 30.82
CA ASN A 190 6.69 6.43 32.04
C ASN A 190 5.44 6.43 32.90
#